data_c807fd29be1b0a786e14b505460ae889
#
_entry.id   c807fd29be1b0a786e14b505460ae889
#
_cell.length_a   1.000
_cell.length_b   1.000
_cell.length_c   1.000
_cell.angle_alpha   90.00
_cell.angle_beta   90.00
_cell.angle_gamma   90.00
#
_symmetry.space_group_name_H-M   'P 1'
#
loop_
_entity.id
_entity.type
_entity.pdbx_description
1 polymer ?
#
loop_
_entity_poly.entity_id
_entity_poly.type
_entity_poly.pdbx_seq_one_letter_code
_entity_poly.pdbx_strand_id
1 'polypeptide(L)'
;MELHAKLVRSQLSFFKPFVAGLSLEATRKGQDKLGELMTALHRREVLVRDHDFEHFQGAWVMPKDQRRTGVILYLHGGGYTCGSLEYAKGFAAALASECGVRVFCPAYRLAPEHPYPAALDDALESYQYLLQKGYEPGQIMLAGESAGGGLIYCLCLKLKELGMELPCGLIGISPWTDLTGSGDSYRENRENDPSMTPELLQFYAGCYTQDPTDPLCSPLFGDLTGLPPSLLFVGGDEVMLDDTRALHEKLLAAGCRSRLHIAPERWHAYVLYCLNENMEQDFEAINHFLDRTLSPARSLRWMRLDNAAKIYPAAKRRNWNNFFRLSATLTEPIDVPVLRAALDVTVRRFPSMAVRLRRGVFWYYLEEIPQPPEIQPEKSCPLAHVPFGQVRRCAFRVLVYHNRVAVEFFHAVTDGTGGLIFLKTLVAEYLCQKYGITVPAEKGVLGRLEEPSPQELEDSFLRYAGDVAASRAESTAYHLSGTPEKDGYKNLVTMMVPVDRVRVCARKYGVSVTELLCAAMMQATRPKAGEGAAAGEPADPVPQPQPAELCLVYHPGDRSPHRGLYLFRDLRRRAPPDGPGE
;
A
#
# COMPACT_ATOMS: atom_id res chain seq x y z
N MET A 1 29.69 6.24 33.26
CA MET A 1 29.83 5.94 31.80
C MET A 1 30.39 4.53 31.64
N GLU A 2 29.76 3.70 30.88
CA GLU A 2 30.17 2.31 30.63
C GLU A 2 31.50 2.22 29.88
N LEU A 3 32.21 1.10 30.01
CA LEU A 3 33.51 0.91 29.39
C LEU A 3 33.52 1.13 27.87
N HIS A 4 32.48 0.60 27.18
CA HIS A 4 32.31 0.80 25.74
C HIS A 4 32.11 2.26 25.34
N ALA A 5 31.25 2.99 26.06
CA ALA A 5 31.04 4.41 25.79
C ALA A 5 32.32 5.24 26.01
N LYS A 6 33.12 4.91 27.05
CA LYS A 6 34.43 5.53 27.27
C LYS A 6 35.37 5.25 26.07
N LEU A 7 35.38 4.02 25.55
CA LEU A 7 36.22 3.66 24.43
C LEU A 7 35.81 4.42 23.15
N VAL A 8 34.50 4.46 22.82
CA VAL A 8 34.00 5.20 21.66
C VAL A 8 34.27 6.70 21.80
N ARG A 9 34.01 7.27 22.99
CA ARG A 9 34.34 8.69 23.27
C ARG A 9 35.82 8.98 23.06
N SER A 10 36.70 8.11 23.57
CA SER A 10 38.17 8.26 23.41
C SER A 10 38.58 8.20 21.94
N GLN A 11 37.97 7.29 21.15
CA GLN A 11 38.21 7.21 19.70
C GLN A 11 37.75 8.48 18.99
N LEU A 12 36.53 8.94 19.26
CA LEU A 12 36.00 10.17 18.67
C LEU A 12 36.89 11.38 19.01
N SER A 13 37.27 11.54 20.27
CA SER A 13 38.16 12.62 20.72
C SER A 13 39.54 12.54 20.04
N PHE A 14 40.09 11.34 19.85
CA PHE A 14 41.36 11.17 19.18
C PHE A 14 41.28 11.57 17.71
N PHE A 15 40.16 11.26 17.02
CA PHE A 15 39.99 11.57 15.60
C PHE A 15 39.45 13.00 15.35
N LYS A 16 38.90 13.70 16.34
CA LYS A 16 38.30 15.05 16.20
C LYS A 16 39.23 16.03 15.45
N PRO A 17 40.52 16.16 15.79
CA PRO A 17 41.43 17.11 15.08
C PRO A 17 41.67 16.71 13.63
N PHE A 18 41.66 15.42 13.34
CA PHE A 18 41.85 14.91 11.97
C PHE A 18 40.60 15.12 11.10
N VAL A 19 39.40 14.92 11.69
CA VAL A 19 38.13 15.14 10.99
C VAL A 19 37.95 16.61 10.62
N ALA A 20 38.35 17.54 11.52
CA ALA A 20 38.30 18.99 11.26
C ALA A 20 39.17 19.44 10.07
N GLY A 21 40.17 18.66 9.69
CA GLY A 21 41.07 18.94 8.57
C GLY A 21 40.75 18.13 7.28
N LEU A 22 39.76 17.24 7.30
CA LEU A 22 39.41 16.42 6.15
C LEU A 22 38.63 17.21 5.10
N SER A 23 38.82 16.86 3.83
CA SER A 23 37.94 17.34 2.76
C SER A 23 36.53 16.76 2.91
N LEU A 24 35.52 17.45 2.42
CA LEU A 24 34.14 16.94 2.39
C LEU A 24 34.05 15.55 1.76
N GLU A 25 34.81 15.31 0.68
CA GLU A 25 34.84 14.00 0.01
C GLU A 25 35.35 12.89 0.94
N ALA A 26 36.40 13.15 1.72
CA ALA A 26 36.92 12.18 2.68
C ALA A 26 35.93 11.91 3.83
N THR A 27 35.25 12.94 4.31
CA THR A 27 34.20 12.82 5.34
C THR A 27 33.02 12.00 4.82
N ARG A 28 32.52 12.29 3.61
CA ARG A 28 31.45 11.53 2.94
C ARG A 28 31.81 10.04 2.83
N LYS A 29 33.00 9.73 2.32
CA LYS A 29 33.49 8.32 2.23
C LYS A 29 33.61 7.62 3.59
N GLY A 30 33.97 8.37 4.63
CA GLY A 30 34.02 7.83 5.99
C GLY A 30 32.65 7.46 6.53
N GLN A 31 31.67 8.31 6.31
CA GLN A 31 30.27 8.07 6.69
C GLN A 31 29.66 6.90 5.92
N ASP A 32 29.93 6.78 4.62
CA ASP A 32 29.47 5.65 3.79
C ASP A 32 29.93 4.32 4.35
N LYS A 33 31.22 4.22 4.72
CA LYS A 33 31.76 3.00 5.33
C LYS A 33 31.12 2.67 6.67
N LEU A 34 30.79 3.70 7.47
CA LEU A 34 30.07 3.50 8.72
C LEU A 34 28.67 2.96 8.46
N GLY A 35 27.95 3.54 7.50
CA GLY A 35 26.61 3.07 7.08
C GLY A 35 26.61 1.65 6.55
N GLU A 36 27.59 1.30 5.70
CA GLU A 36 27.78 -0.08 5.20
C GLU A 36 27.98 -1.07 6.34
N LEU A 37 28.82 -0.71 7.32
CA LEU A 37 29.06 -1.54 8.50
C LEU A 37 27.80 -1.75 9.32
N MET A 38 27.06 -0.67 9.61
CA MET A 38 25.80 -0.74 10.36
C MET A 38 24.75 -1.57 9.63
N THR A 39 24.60 -1.39 8.33
CA THR A 39 23.70 -2.19 7.50
C THR A 39 24.09 -3.68 7.55
N ALA A 40 25.40 -3.97 7.50
CA ALA A 40 25.91 -5.34 7.55
C ALA A 40 25.63 -6.04 8.90
N LEU A 41 25.64 -5.29 10.02
CA LEU A 41 25.28 -5.82 11.34
C LEU A 41 23.83 -6.32 11.37
N HIS A 42 22.90 -5.59 10.71
CA HIS A 42 21.46 -5.91 10.69
C HIS A 42 21.01 -6.71 9.46
N ARG A 43 21.91 -7.13 8.56
CA ARG A 43 21.58 -7.84 7.29
C ARG A 43 20.70 -9.08 7.44
N ARG A 44 20.74 -9.74 8.60
CA ARG A 44 19.93 -10.93 8.89
C ARG A 44 18.51 -10.58 9.32
N GLU A 45 18.28 -9.36 9.75
CA GLU A 45 17.04 -8.87 10.37
C GLU A 45 16.21 -8.01 9.44
N VAL A 46 16.84 -7.39 8.42
CA VAL A 46 16.17 -6.51 7.48
C VAL A 46 16.32 -6.96 6.02
N LEU A 47 15.43 -6.43 5.17
CA LEU A 47 15.51 -6.48 3.72
C LEU A 47 15.60 -5.04 3.21
N VAL A 48 16.59 -4.75 2.36
CA VAL A 48 16.80 -3.43 1.77
C VAL A 48 16.41 -3.46 0.30
N ARG A 49 15.73 -2.41 -0.16
CA ARG A 49 15.34 -2.21 -1.56
C ARG A 49 15.47 -0.74 -1.91
N ASP A 50 16.34 -0.43 -2.85
CA ASP A 50 16.53 0.92 -3.34
C ASP A 50 15.35 1.39 -4.20
N HIS A 51 15.18 2.70 -4.26
CA HIS A 51 14.17 3.40 -5.03
C HIS A 51 14.77 4.66 -5.65
N ASP A 52 14.60 4.84 -6.96
CA ASP A 52 15.10 6.00 -7.69
C ASP A 52 13.97 7.05 -7.82
N PHE A 53 14.29 8.29 -7.46
CA PHE A 53 13.54 9.48 -7.83
C PHE A 53 14.21 10.14 -9.04
N GLU A 54 13.66 11.24 -9.51
CA GLU A 54 14.23 11.95 -10.66
C GLU A 54 15.60 12.58 -10.35
N HIS A 55 15.77 13.10 -9.13
CA HIS A 55 16.95 13.86 -8.73
C HIS A 55 17.75 13.27 -7.58
N PHE A 56 17.23 12.27 -6.89
CA PHE A 56 17.89 11.62 -5.76
C PHE A 56 17.46 10.16 -5.64
N GLN A 57 18.06 9.44 -4.72
CA GLN A 57 17.75 8.05 -4.43
C GLN A 57 17.20 7.89 -3.01
N GLY A 58 16.43 6.86 -2.78
CA GLY A 58 15.98 6.46 -1.46
C GLY A 58 16.02 4.95 -1.30
N ALA A 59 15.85 4.47 -0.08
CA ALA A 59 15.75 3.04 0.18
C ALA A 59 14.63 2.71 1.14
N TRP A 60 13.95 1.61 0.86
CA TRP A 60 13.11 0.89 1.78
C TRP A 60 13.95 -0.06 2.61
N VAL A 61 13.88 0.06 3.92
CA VAL A 61 14.44 -0.89 4.86
C VAL A 61 13.28 -1.54 5.62
N MET A 62 13.11 -2.84 5.39
CA MET A 62 11.95 -3.59 5.85
C MET A 62 12.39 -4.63 6.87
N PRO A 63 11.88 -4.60 8.11
CA PRO A 63 12.19 -5.63 9.09
C PRO A 63 11.58 -6.97 8.66
N LYS A 64 12.31 -8.06 8.87
CA LYS A 64 11.77 -9.42 8.65
C LYS A 64 10.72 -9.78 9.68
N ASP A 65 10.90 -9.31 10.93
CA ASP A 65 9.90 -9.36 11.99
C ASP A 65 9.17 -8.02 12.09
N GLN A 66 8.20 -7.82 11.20
CA GLN A 66 7.40 -6.61 11.20
C GLN A 66 6.33 -6.67 12.30
N ARG A 67 6.51 -5.89 13.36
CA ARG A 67 5.62 -5.80 14.53
C ARG A 67 4.60 -4.66 14.41
N ARG A 68 4.95 -3.59 13.67
CA ARG A 68 4.12 -2.38 13.51
C ARG A 68 3.78 -2.15 12.05
N THR A 69 2.62 -1.60 11.84
CA THR A 69 2.20 -1.05 10.54
C THR A 69 2.45 0.45 10.55
N GLY A 70 2.67 1.02 9.42
CA GLY A 70 3.15 2.37 9.27
C GLY A 70 4.58 2.39 8.75
N VAL A 71 5.16 3.57 8.70
CA VAL A 71 6.49 3.82 8.17
C VAL A 71 7.18 4.94 8.93
N ILE A 72 8.47 4.80 9.15
CA ILE A 72 9.34 5.91 9.54
C ILE A 72 9.96 6.49 8.27
N LEU A 73 9.76 7.79 8.02
CA LEU A 73 10.57 8.55 7.08
C LEU A 73 11.78 9.06 7.85
N TYR A 74 12.94 8.47 7.57
CA TYR A 74 14.17 8.80 8.26
C TYR A 74 15.05 9.71 7.40
N LEU A 75 15.34 10.90 7.90
CA LEU A 75 16.21 11.89 7.29
C LEU A 75 17.55 11.88 8.01
N HIS A 76 18.62 11.55 7.29
CA HIS A 76 19.94 11.39 7.86
C HIS A 76 20.61 12.74 8.21
N GLY A 77 21.62 12.70 9.09
CA GLY A 77 22.46 13.84 9.42
C GLY A 77 23.60 14.08 8.45
N GLY A 78 24.59 14.86 8.88
CA GLY A 78 25.78 15.19 8.11
C GLY A 78 25.88 16.67 7.73
N GLY A 79 25.25 17.57 8.47
CA GLY A 79 25.35 19.03 8.29
C GLY A 79 24.86 19.51 6.93
N TYR A 80 23.90 18.81 6.29
CA TYR A 80 23.42 19.03 4.93
C TYR A 80 24.48 18.91 3.83
N THR A 81 25.73 18.59 4.21
CA THR A 81 26.88 18.51 3.29
C THR A 81 27.43 17.10 3.10
N CYS A 82 27.09 16.22 4.02
CA CYS A 82 27.55 14.84 4.07
C CYS A 82 26.38 13.88 4.25
N GLY A 83 26.64 12.60 4.02
CA GLY A 83 25.64 11.54 4.03
C GLY A 83 25.29 11.09 2.62
N SER A 84 25.11 9.81 2.48
CA SER A 84 24.70 9.16 1.23
C SER A 84 23.59 8.17 1.51
N LEU A 85 23.14 7.46 0.47
CA LEU A 85 22.18 6.38 0.64
C LEU A 85 22.74 5.26 1.53
N GLU A 86 24.02 4.94 1.43
CA GLU A 86 24.65 3.90 2.27
C GLU A 86 24.72 4.34 3.74
N TYR A 87 25.02 5.60 4.00
CA TYR A 87 24.97 6.15 5.35
C TYR A 87 23.56 6.10 5.93
N ALA A 88 22.56 6.56 5.17
CA ALA A 88 21.17 6.57 5.58
C ALA A 88 20.63 5.17 5.90
N LYS A 89 20.98 4.17 5.07
CA LYS A 89 20.61 2.76 5.28
C LYS A 89 21.13 2.22 6.62
N GLY A 90 22.29 2.67 7.10
CA GLY A 90 22.91 2.18 8.31
C GLY A 90 22.00 2.29 9.54
N PHE A 91 21.60 3.50 9.89
CA PHE A 91 20.71 3.70 11.04
C PHE A 91 19.26 3.32 10.73
N ALA A 92 18.81 3.46 9.48
CA ALA A 92 17.51 2.94 9.06
C ALA A 92 17.38 1.42 9.30
N ALA A 93 18.48 0.66 9.18
CA ALA A 93 18.48 -0.78 9.47
C ALA A 93 18.31 -1.05 10.97
N ALA A 94 18.98 -0.28 11.84
CA ALA A 94 18.78 -0.37 13.28
C ALA A 94 17.35 0.01 13.67
N LEU A 95 16.82 1.13 13.17
CA LEU A 95 15.43 1.53 13.42
C LEU A 95 14.44 0.46 12.96
N ALA A 96 14.64 -0.11 11.78
CA ALA A 96 13.74 -1.13 11.25
C ALA A 96 13.76 -2.41 12.09
N SER A 97 14.94 -2.91 12.47
CA SER A 97 15.07 -4.16 13.24
C SER A 97 14.57 -3.97 14.68
N GLU A 98 15.04 -2.93 15.38
CA GLU A 98 14.71 -2.70 16.78
C GLU A 98 13.25 -2.27 17.00
N CYS A 99 12.69 -1.50 16.07
CA CYS A 99 11.32 -1.03 16.18
C CYS A 99 10.30 -1.93 15.47
N GLY A 100 10.71 -2.87 14.64
CA GLY A 100 9.81 -3.75 13.89
C GLY A 100 8.85 -2.97 12.97
N VAL A 101 9.29 -1.86 12.41
CA VAL A 101 8.53 -0.96 11.52
C VAL A 101 9.31 -0.72 10.24
N ARG A 102 8.63 -0.51 9.13
CA ARG A 102 9.29 -0.14 7.87
C ARG A 102 9.93 1.24 7.99
N VAL A 103 11.09 1.39 7.40
CA VAL A 103 11.77 2.68 7.30
C VAL A 103 11.97 3.00 5.82
N PHE A 104 11.68 4.23 5.44
CA PHE A 104 12.07 4.81 4.17
C PHE A 104 13.11 5.90 4.44
N CYS A 105 14.28 5.82 3.80
CA CYS A 105 15.35 6.79 3.96
C CYS A 105 15.78 7.34 2.59
N PRO A 106 15.56 8.64 2.30
CA PRO A 106 16.11 9.31 1.12
C PRO A 106 17.57 9.71 1.35
N ALA A 107 18.37 9.65 0.30
CA ALA A 107 19.64 10.35 0.20
C ALA A 107 19.36 11.71 -0.47
N TYR A 108 18.86 12.65 0.29
CA TYR A 108 18.53 13.97 -0.22
C TYR A 108 19.78 14.69 -0.75
N ARG A 109 19.59 15.60 -1.71
CA ARG A 109 20.68 16.37 -2.33
C ARG A 109 21.42 17.23 -1.33
N LEU A 110 22.75 17.23 -1.44
CA LEU A 110 23.67 17.80 -0.46
C LEU A 110 24.26 19.13 -0.96
N ALA A 111 24.51 20.03 -0.02
CA ALA A 111 25.33 21.22 -0.20
C ALA A 111 26.83 20.85 -0.20
N PRO A 112 27.69 21.67 -0.79
CA PRO A 112 27.41 22.93 -1.49
C PRO A 112 26.87 22.74 -2.90
N GLU A 113 26.85 21.51 -3.46
CA GLU A 113 26.42 21.24 -4.83
C GLU A 113 24.94 21.60 -5.02
N HIS A 114 24.13 21.34 -4.00
CA HIS A 114 22.70 21.63 -3.97
C HIS A 114 22.33 22.26 -2.61
N PRO A 115 22.50 23.58 -2.48
CA PRO A 115 22.15 24.28 -1.25
C PRO A 115 20.64 24.32 -1.01
N TYR A 116 20.21 24.90 0.08
CA TYR A 116 18.79 25.16 0.36
C TYR A 116 18.10 25.79 -0.87
N PRO A 117 16.89 25.30 -1.28
CA PRO A 117 16.02 24.40 -0.52
C PRO A 117 16.10 22.91 -0.93
N ALA A 118 17.11 22.46 -1.68
CA ALA A 118 17.12 21.13 -2.31
C ALA A 118 16.86 19.98 -1.33
N ALA A 119 17.47 19.96 -0.15
CA ALA A 119 17.24 18.90 0.84
C ALA A 119 15.80 18.91 1.38
N LEU A 120 15.20 20.08 1.55
CA LEU A 120 13.81 20.22 1.99
C LEU A 120 12.82 19.76 0.89
N ASP A 121 13.10 20.08 -0.36
CA ASP A 121 12.29 19.66 -1.50
C ASP A 121 12.29 18.12 -1.63
N ASP A 122 13.46 17.48 -1.50
CA ASP A 122 13.60 16.04 -1.56
C ASP A 122 12.93 15.34 -0.36
N ALA A 123 12.97 15.95 0.82
CA ALA A 123 12.24 15.48 2.00
C ALA A 123 10.71 15.56 1.78
N LEU A 124 10.23 16.66 1.19
CA LEU A 124 8.81 16.85 0.84
C LEU A 124 8.36 15.82 -0.21
N GLU A 125 9.15 15.62 -1.28
CA GLU A 125 8.86 14.62 -2.30
C GLU A 125 8.81 13.21 -1.69
N SER A 126 9.72 12.89 -0.77
CA SER A 126 9.72 11.62 -0.03
C SER A 126 8.45 11.43 0.82
N TYR A 127 7.98 12.47 1.50
CA TYR A 127 6.73 12.42 2.25
C TYR A 127 5.53 12.21 1.32
N GLN A 128 5.44 12.96 0.23
CA GLN A 128 4.39 12.81 -0.80
C GLN A 128 4.42 11.41 -1.43
N TYR A 129 5.60 10.86 -1.67
CA TYR A 129 5.76 9.49 -2.16
C TYR A 129 5.15 8.47 -1.18
N LEU A 130 5.34 8.63 0.13
CA LEU A 130 4.72 7.74 1.12
C LEU A 130 3.20 7.86 1.10
N LEU A 131 2.64 9.06 0.98
CA LEU A 131 1.19 9.26 0.80
C LEU A 131 0.69 8.58 -0.47
N GLN A 132 1.41 8.69 -1.59
CA GLN A 132 1.09 8.00 -2.85
C GLN A 132 1.19 6.47 -2.73
N LYS A 133 2.06 5.96 -1.83
CA LYS A 133 2.13 4.52 -1.49
C LYS A 133 0.97 4.05 -0.62
N GLY A 134 0.06 4.96 -0.23
CA GLY A 134 -1.15 4.64 0.52
C GLY A 134 -0.98 4.67 2.03
N TYR A 135 0.12 5.26 2.55
CA TYR A 135 0.22 5.57 3.97
C TYR A 135 -0.64 6.81 4.27
N GLU A 136 -1.40 6.74 5.34
CA GLU A 136 -2.09 7.92 5.87
C GLU A 136 -1.12 8.74 6.74
N PRO A 137 -1.29 10.07 6.87
CA PRO A 137 -0.42 10.92 7.71
C PRO A 137 -0.25 10.36 9.13
N GLY A 138 -1.31 9.82 9.73
CA GLY A 138 -1.29 9.13 11.03
C GLY A 138 -0.45 7.85 11.09
N GLN A 139 0.02 7.36 9.95
CA GLN A 139 0.88 6.17 9.81
C GLN A 139 2.34 6.53 9.45
N ILE A 140 2.66 7.81 9.28
CA ILE A 140 3.99 8.29 8.94
C ILE A 140 4.61 8.95 10.18
N MET A 141 5.70 8.40 10.67
CA MET A 141 6.57 9.00 11.68
C MET A 141 7.76 9.64 10.97
N LEU A 142 8.15 10.85 11.34
CA LEU A 142 9.43 11.39 10.91
C LEU A 142 10.49 11.11 11.97
N ALA A 143 11.66 10.70 11.55
CA ALA A 143 12.83 10.57 12.40
C ALA A 143 14.04 11.21 11.71
N GLY A 144 14.93 11.79 12.47
CA GLY A 144 16.15 12.35 11.93
C GLY A 144 17.15 12.70 13.02
N GLU A 145 18.44 12.70 12.64
CA GLU A 145 19.50 13.12 13.53
C GLU A 145 20.25 14.33 12.98
N SER A 146 20.79 15.15 13.86
CA SER A 146 21.62 16.31 13.48
C SER A 146 20.89 17.23 12.49
N ALA A 147 21.46 17.49 11.32
CA ALA A 147 20.82 18.23 10.24
C ALA A 147 19.49 17.59 9.80
N GLY A 148 19.41 16.26 9.70
CA GLY A 148 18.15 15.54 9.43
C GLY A 148 17.14 15.73 10.56
N GLY A 149 17.61 15.84 11.81
CA GLY A 149 16.78 16.17 12.97
C GLY A 149 16.19 17.58 12.91
N GLY A 150 16.88 18.55 12.35
CA GLY A 150 16.34 19.89 12.01
C GLY A 150 15.38 19.81 10.83
N LEU A 151 15.76 19.06 9.80
CA LEU A 151 14.99 18.94 8.56
C LEU A 151 13.59 18.34 8.76
N ILE A 152 13.37 17.43 9.73
CA ILE A 152 12.02 16.93 10.02
C ILE A 152 11.08 18.04 10.51
N TYR A 153 11.58 19.04 11.25
CA TYR A 153 10.80 20.19 11.67
C TYR A 153 10.58 21.17 10.53
N CYS A 154 11.62 21.44 9.72
CA CYS A 154 11.49 22.25 8.49
C CYS A 154 10.44 21.66 7.55
N LEU A 155 10.44 20.33 7.38
CA LEU A 155 9.41 19.64 6.58
C LEU A 155 8.01 19.86 7.17
N CYS A 156 7.82 19.77 8.49
CA CYS A 156 6.52 20.04 9.10
C CYS A 156 6.06 21.49 8.90
N LEU A 157 6.97 22.48 9.00
CA LEU A 157 6.66 23.88 8.71
C LEU A 157 6.25 24.04 7.24
N LYS A 158 6.96 23.38 6.31
CA LYS A 158 6.63 23.39 4.88
C LYS A 158 5.29 22.74 4.59
N LEU A 159 4.95 21.63 5.23
CA LEU A 159 3.65 20.98 5.12
C LEU A 159 2.51 21.90 5.62
N LYS A 160 2.74 22.66 6.72
CA LYS A 160 1.79 23.68 7.20
C LYS A 160 1.57 24.78 6.15
N GLU A 161 2.65 25.31 5.56
CA GLU A 161 2.54 26.32 4.50
C GLU A 161 1.71 25.85 3.31
N LEU A 162 1.85 24.57 2.96
CA LEU A 162 1.13 23.94 1.84
C LEU A 162 -0.28 23.46 2.22
N GLY A 163 -0.70 23.61 3.49
CA GLY A 163 -2.00 23.11 3.97
C GLY A 163 -2.12 21.59 3.92
N MET A 164 -1.00 20.86 3.95
CA MET A 164 -0.96 19.41 3.94
C MET A 164 -1.08 18.87 5.37
N GLU A 165 -1.64 17.66 5.50
CA GLU A 165 -1.72 16.98 6.79
C GLU A 165 -0.34 16.60 7.31
N LEU A 166 -0.14 16.79 8.62
CA LEU A 166 1.13 16.52 9.30
C LEU A 166 1.28 15.03 9.66
N PRO A 167 2.53 14.52 9.79
CA PRO A 167 2.81 13.17 10.26
C PRO A 167 2.31 12.93 11.70
N CYS A 168 2.30 11.67 12.14
CA CYS A 168 1.79 11.33 13.47
C CYS A 168 2.72 11.73 14.63
N GLY A 169 4.01 11.88 14.38
CA GLY A 169 5.00 12.23 15.40
C GLY A 169 6.39 12.47 14.83
N LEU A 170 7.27 13.03 15.66
CA LEU A 170 8.63 13.42 15.32
C LEU A 170 9.62 12.79 16.31
N ILE A 171 10.70 12.20 15.82
CA ILE A 171 11.82 11.67 16.62
C ILE A 171 13.08 12.44 16.20
N GLY A 172 13.54 13.35 17.04
CA GLY A 172 14.74 14.13 16.82
C GLY A 172 15.90 13.64 17.69
N ILE A 173 16.99 13.26 17.06
CA ILE A 173 18.22 12.85 17.73
C ILE A 173 19.25 13.96 17.54
N SER A 174 19.60 14.66 18.62
CA SER A 174 20.52 15.82 18.56
C SER A 174 20.18 16.79 17.41
N PRO A 175 18.91 17.22 17.27
CA PRO A 175 18.44 17.96 16.10
C PRO A 175 19.13 19.33 16.02
N TRP A 176 19.67 19.64 14.83
CA TRP A 176 20.27 20.95 14.54
C TRP A 176 19.19 21.92 14.09
N THR A 177 18.71 22.75 15.01
CA THR A 177 17.52 23.58 14.83
C THR A 177 17.78 25.08 14.78
N ASP A 178 19.01 25.49 15.07
CA ASP A 178 19.53 26.85 14.97
C ASP A 178 20.87 26.86 14.22
N LEU A 179 20.83 27.20 12.94
CA LEU A 179 22.04 27.30 12.11
C LEU A 179 22.91 28.53 12.43
N THR A 180 22.41 29.43 13.28
CA THR A 180 23.22 30.58 13.75
C THR A 180 24.18 30.21 14.90
N GLY A 181 23.91 29.05 15.56
CA GLY A 181 24.71 28.59 16.69
C GLY A 181 24.65 29.54 17.90
N SER A 182 23.47 30.08 18.21
CA SER A 182 23.29 31.09 19.23
C SER A 182 23.27 30.54 20.66
N GLY A 183 23.15 29.24 20.87
CA GLY A 183 23.10 28.60 22.18
C GLY A 183 24.41 28.71 22.97
N ASP A 184 24.31 28.83 24.29
CA ASP A 184 25.50 28.90 25.19
C ASP A 184 26.32 27.60 25.13
N SER A 185 25.69 26.45 24.90
CA SER A 185 26.36 25.15 24.80
C SER A 185 27.41 25.08 23.67
N TYR A 186 27.29 25.92 22.64
CA TYR A 186 28.31 26.01 21.58
C TYR A 186 29.65 26.47 22.13
N ARG A 187 29.63 27.32 23.15
CA ARG A 187 30.82 27.82 23.85
C ARG A 187 31.23 26.86 24.98
N GLU A 188 30.25 26.45 25.81
CA GLU A 188 30.50 25.71 27.04
C GLU A 188 30.94 24.27 26.80
N ASN A 189 30.36 23.60 25.78
CA ASN A 189 30.67 22.22 25.43
C ASN A 189 31.70 22.08 24.29
N ARG A 190 32.31 23.18 23.84
CA ARG A 190 33.31 23.17 22.77
C ARG A 190 34.40 22.12 22.94
N GLU A 191 34.94 22.03 24.17
CA GLU A 191 36.00 21.08 24.51
C GLU A 191 35.44 19.72 24.96
N ASN A 192 34.20 19.69 25.44
CA ASN A 192 33.56 18.50 25.96
C ASN A 192 33.03 17.59 24.84
N ASP A 193 32.50 18.17 23.77
CA ASP A 193 32.01 17.38 22.64
C ASP A 193 33.17 16.70 21.87
N PRO A 194 33.23 15.38 21.84
CA PRO A 194 34.32 14.65 21.16
C PRO A 194 34.21 14.64 19.66
N SER A 195 33.09 15.07 19.07
CA SER A 195 32.76 14.86 17.64
C SER A 195 32.54 16.17 16.88
N MET A 196 31.92 17.20 17.50
CA MET A 196 31.54 18.44 16.83
C MET A 196 32.28 19.64 17.35
N THR A 197 32.41 20.67 16.50
CA THR A 197 32.91 22.00 16.90
C THR A 197 32.04 23.10 16.30
N PRO A 198 31.95 24.28 16.96
CA PRO A 198 31.21 25.43 16.44
C PRO A 198 31.67 25.84 15.04
N GLU A 199 32.97 25.79 14.76
CA GLU A 199 33.55 26.18 13.47
C GLU A 199 33.10 25.24 12.33
N LEU A 200 33.05 23.94 12.63
CA LEU A 200 32.57 22.94 11.66
C LEU A 200 31.10 23.15 11.35
N LEU A 201 30.29 23.41 12.35
CA LEU A 201 28.86 23.70 12.18
C LEU A 201 28.64 25.00 11.41
N GLN A 202 29.40 26.04 11.69
CA GLN A 202 29.36 27.28 10.93
C GLN A 202 29.75 27.09 9.47
N PHE A 203 30.75 26.27 9.18
CA PHE A 203 31.13 25.89 7.82
C PHE A 203 30.00 25.19 7.09
N TYR A 204 29.34 24.21 7.74
CA TYR A 204 28.20 23.49 7.15
C TYR A 204 27.01 24.41 6.90
N ALA A 205 26.66 25.29 7.85
CA ALA A 205 25.59 26.27 7.68
C ALA A 205 25.85 27.18 6.47
N GLY A 206 27.11 27.70 6.34
CA GLY A 206 27.50 28.55 5.20
C GLY A 206 27.49 27.82 3.84
N CYS A 207 27.66 26.50 3.81
CA CYS A 207 27.47 25.70 2.59
C CYS A 207 25.99 25.53 2.24
N TYR A 208 25.12 25.42 3.26
CA TYR A 208 23.71 25.08 3.06
C TYR A 208 22.83 26.28 2.74
N THR A 209 22.96 27.39 3.47
CA THR A 209 22.09 28.56 3.31
C THR A 209 22.82 29.89 3.38
N GLN A 210 22.29 30.92 2.71
CA GLN A 210 22.72 32.31 2.86
C GLN A 210 21.99 33.03 3.98
N ASP A 211 20.85 32.50 4.44
CA ASP A 211 20.08 33.03 5.57
C ASP A 211 19.85 31.91 6.60
N PRO A 212 20.74 31.81 7.59
CA PRO A 212 20.59 30.84 8.67
C PRO A 212 19.43 31.15 9.64
N THR A 213 18.75 32.27 9.48
CA THR A 213 17.59 32.67 10.30
C THR A 213 16.25 32.29 9.66
N ASP A 214 16.26 31.84 8.39
CA ASP A 214 15.04 31.34 7.71
C ASP A 214 14.44 30.17 8.52
N PRO A 215 13.16 30.25 8.93
CA PRO A 215 12.46 29.16 9.63
C PRO A 215 12.48 27.80 8.93
N LEU A 216 12.61 27.78 7.60
CA LEU A 216 12.72 26.54 6.83
C LEU A 216 14.16 25.99 6.76
N CYS A 217 15.14 26.71 7.32
CA CYS A 217 16.50 26.24 7.56
C CYS A 217 16.75 26.01 9.06
N SER A 218 16.30 26.94 9.90
CA SER A 218 16.40 26.93 11.35
C SER A 218 15.02 26.92 11.99
N PRO A 219 14.40 25.75 12.18
CA PRO A 219 13.02 25.65 12.63
C PRO A 219 12.78 26.23 14.03
N LEU A 220 13.83 26.45 14.81
CA LEU A 220 13.74 27.13 16.07
C LEU A 220 13.17 28.56 15.94
N PHE A 221 13.32 29.23 14.80
CA PHE A 221 12.75 30.55 14.53
C PHE A 221 11.32 30.52 13.96
N GLY A 222 10.80 29.33 13.59
CA GLY A 222 9.48 29.16 13.03
C GLY A 222 8.33 29.12 14.05
N ASP A 223 7.10 29.16 13.56
CA ASP A 223 5.89 28.91 14.36
C ASP A 223 5.65 27.41 14.53
N LEU A 224 5.93 26.89 15.72
CA LEU A 224 5.79 25.46 16.06
C LEU A 224 4.37 25.07 16.50
N THR A 225 3.41 26.00 16.49
CA THR A 225 2.02 25.73 16.92
C THR A 225 1.41 24.62 16.07
N GLY A 226 0.80 23.63 16.74
CA GLY A 226 0.11 22.52 16.08
C GLY A 226 1.03 21.45 15.49
N LEU A 227 2.33 21.49 15.75
CA LEU A 227 3.23 20.41 15.36
C LEU A 227 2.91 19.09 16.08
N PRO A 228 3.23 17.94 15.46
CA PRO A 228 3.00 16.63 16.06
C PRO A 228 3.77 16.43 17.38
N PRO A 229 3.38 15.41 18.17
CA PRO A 229 4.16 15.01 19.33
C PRO A 229 5.62 14.74 18.96
N SER A 230 6.54 15.19 19.80
CA SER A 230 7.98 15.07 19.59
C SER A 230 8.65 14.27 20.70
N LEU A 231 9.56 13.37 20.32
CA LEU A 231 10.50 12.67 21.18
C LEU A 231 11.92 13.12 20.82
N LEU A 232 12.62 13.70 21.77
CA LEU A 232 13.93 14.31 21.57
C LEU A 232 14.99 13.60 22.41
N PHE A 233 16.14 13.34 21.80
CA PHE A 233 17.35 12.83 22.45
C PHE A 233 18.50 13.78 22.22
N VAL A 234 19.31 14.00 23.24
CA VAL A 234 20.51 14.85 23.15
C VAL A 234 21.56 14.41 24.16
N GLY A 235 22.81 14.47 23.78
CA GLY A 235 23.94 14.26 24.70
C GLY A 235 24.21 15.48 25.56
N GLY A 236 24.55 15.27 26.85
CA GLY A 236 24.82 16.36 27.78
C GLY A 236 26.09 17.14 27.47
N ASP A 237 27.04 16.54 26.74
CA ASP A 237 28.34 17.13 26.43
C ASP A 237 28.44 17.68 25.00
N GLU A 238 27.35 17.66 24.23
CA GLU A 238 27.39 18.14 22.86
C GLU A 238 27.19 19.65 22.71
N VAL A 239 27.81 20.23 21.69
CA VAL A 239 27.72 21.67 21.40
C VAL A 239 26.30 22.10 21.04
N MET A 240 25.45 21.24 20.48
CA MET A 240 24.06 21.51 20.12
C MET A 240 23.04 21.14 21.20
N LEU A 241 23.48 21.02 22.47
CA LEU A 241 22.59 20.73 23.60
C LEU A 241 21.46 21.76 23.70
N ASP A 242 21.78 23.03 23.57
CA ASP A 242 20.80 24.11 23.73
C ASP A 242 19.84 24.22 22.56
N ASP A 243 20.23 23.83 21.36
CA ASP A 243 19.31 23.70 20.23
C ASP A 243 18.11 22.79 20.58
N THR A 244 18.43 21.62 21.13
CA THR A 244 17.41 20.64 21.50
C THR A 244 16.59 21.08 22.70
N ARG A 245 17.21 21.74 23.69
CA ARG A 245 16.51 22.30 24.84
C ARG A 245 15.55 23.42 24.43
N ALA A 246 16.04 24.38 23.65
CA ALA A 246 15.25 25.51 23.18
C ALA A 246 14.08 25.04 22.29
N LEU A 247 14.31 24.04 21.42
CA LEU A 247 13.26 23.40 20.65
C LEU A 247 12.19 22.76 21.56
N HIS A 248 12.61 22.01 22.57
CA HIS A 248 11.69 21.38 23.53
C HIS A 248 10.84 22.42 24.25
N GLU A 249 11.45 23.46 24.80
CA GLU A 249 10.76 24.54 25.48
C GLU A 249 9.78 25.28 24.59
N LYS A 250 10.20 25.57 23.35
CA LYS A 250 9.35 26.24 22.36
C LYS A 250 8.17 25.39 21.93
N LEU A 251 8.35 24.08 21.77
CA LEU A 251 7.25 23.13 21.48
C LEU A 251 6.24 23.12 22.63
N LEU A 252 6.68 23.07 23.88
CA LEU A 252 5.79 23.11 25.04
C LEU A 252 5.05 24.46 25.13
N ALA A 253 5.74 25.58 24.91
CA ALA A 253 5.14 26.91 24.88
C ALA A 253 4.10 27.07 23.76
N ALA A 254 4.29 26.38 22.64
CA ALA A 254 3.34 26.30 21.52
C ALA A 254 2.17 25.33 21.78
N GLY A 255 2.08 24.71 22.94
CA GLY A 255 1.02 23.76 23.30
C GLY A 255 1.22 22.36 22.70
N CYS A 256 2.38 22.07 22.11
CA CYS A 256 2.70 20.76 21.55
C CYS A 256 3.21 19.79 22.62
N ARG A 257 2.98 18.50 22.41
CA ARG A 257 3.53 17.46 23.29
C ARG A 257 4.99 17.22 22.93
N SER A 258 5.90 17.41 23.88
CA SER A 258 7.33 17.13 23.68
C SER A 258 7.90 16.39 24.89
N ARG A 259 8.75 15.42 24.60
CA ARG A 259 9.56 14.69 25.58
C ARG A 259 11.02 14.87 25.25
N LEU A 260 11.84 15.19 26.22
CA LEU A 260 13.29 15.38 26.09
C LEU A 260 14.03 14.37 26.95
N HIS A 261 14.98 13.66 26.33
CA HIS A 261 15.96 12.81 26.99
C HIS A 261 17.35 13.42 26.84
N ILE A 262 17.95 13.88 27.96
CA ILE A 262 19.32 14.35 28.00
C ILE A 262 20.17 13.25 28.60
N ALA A 263 21.09 12.68 27.81
CA ALA A 263 21.98 11.62 28.26
C ALA A 263 23.29 12.25 28.81
N PRO A 264 23.54 12.18 30.13
CA PRO A 264 24.75 12.77 30.72
C PRO A 264 26.02 12.15 30.12
N GLU A 265 27.08 12.95 29.96
CA GLU A 265 28.37 12.51 29.44
C GLU A 265 28.31 11.86 28.04
N ARG A 266 27.23 12.08 27.27
CA ARG A 266 27.10 11.62 25.89
C ARG A 266 27.39 12.75 24.91
N TRP A 267 27.70 12.37 23.69
CA TRP A 267 28.14 13.21 22.58
C TRP A 267 27.06 13.30 21.51
N HIS A 268 27.33 14.08 20.48
CA HIS A 268 26.42 14.30 19.35
C HIS A 268 25.96 13.02 18.67
N ALA A 269 24.64 12.89 18.51
CA ALA A 269 23.95 11.75 17.88
C ALA A 269 24.31 10.38 18.49
N TYR A 270 24.54 10.34 19.81
CA TYR A 270 25.00 9.14 20.51
C TYR A 270 24.11 7.91 20.30
N VAL A 271 22.82 8.09 20.06
CA VAL A 271 21.84 7.01 19.82
C VAL A 271 22.20 6.17 18.58
N LEU A 272 22.87 6.76 17.58
CA LEU A 272 23.27 6.05 16.36
C LEU A 272 24.35 5.00 16.59
N TYR A 273 25.16 5.18 17.61
CA TYR A 273 26.33 4.32 17.84
C TYR A 273 25.99 2.94 18.41
N CYS A 274 24.73 2.69 18.72
CA CYS A 274 24.10 1.36 18.96
C CYS A 274 24.97 0.31 19.67
N LEU A 275 25.80 0.68 20.66
CA LEU A 275 26.86 -0.20 21.14
C LEU A 275 26.73 -0.60 22.61
N ASN A 276 25.64 -0.27 23.34
CA ASN A 276 25.59 -0.41 24.80
C ASN A 276 24.20 -0.77 25.37
N GLU A 277 24.18 -1.24 26.64
CA GLU A 277 22.99 -1.51 27.44
C GLU A 277 22.03 -0.30 27.59
N ASN A 278 22.55 0.94 27.54
CA ASN A 278 21.70 2.15 27.52
C ASN A 278 20.92 2.32 26.22
N MET A 279 21.34 1.70 25.16
CA MET A 279 20.62 1.64 23.89
C MET A 279 19.24 0.97 24.02
N GLU A 280 19.12 -0.03 24.88
CA GLU A 280 17.83 -0.65 25.15
C GLU A 280 16.85 0.40 25.69
N GLN A 281 17.26 1.28 26.59
CA GLN A 281 16.41 2.33 27.17
C GLN A 281 15.97 3.38 26.13
N ASP A 282 16.88 3.80 25.25
CA ASP A 282 16.55 4.75 24.18
C ASP A 282 15.60 4.13 23.14
N PHE A 283 15.86 2.88 22.71
CA PHE A 283 14.95 2.16 21.82
C PHE A 283 13.65 1.75 22.49
N GLU A 284 13.64 1.48 23.80
CA GLU A 284 12.39 1.33 24.56
C GLU A 284 11.56 2.60 24.55
N ALA A 285 12.20 3.77 24.73
CA ALA A 285 11.52 5.05 24.66
C ALA A 285 10.96 5.31 23.25
N ILE A 286 11.73 5.01 22.19
CA ILE A 286 11.30 5.09 20.79
C ILE A 286 10.12 4.13 20.55
N ASN A 287 10.23 2.88 20.95
CA ASN A 287 9.18 1.88 20.80
C ASN A 287 7.88 2.30 21.49
N HIS A 288 7.99 2.79 22.73
CA HIS A 288 6.85 3.28 23.48
C HIS A 288 6.20 4.52 22.84
N PHE A 289 7.01 5.40 22.24
CA PHE A 289 6.52 6.55 21.51
C PHE A 289 5.79 6.12 20.22
N LEU A 290 6.36 5.19 19.45
CA LEU A 290 5.72 4.62 18.26
C LEU A 290 4.37 3.95 18.59
N ASP A 291 4.28 3.19 19.68
CA ASP A 291 3.05 2.52 20.10
C ASP A 291 1.92 3.48 20.48
N ARG A 292 2.26 4.70 20.87
CA ARG A 292 1.30 5.74 21.25
C ARG A 292 0.91 6.69 20.14
N THR A 293 1.74 6.82 19.12
CA THR A 293 1.58 7.85 18.08
C THR A 293 1.28 7.29 16.72
N LEU A 294 1.92 6.17 16.32
CA LEU A 294 1.53 5.50 15.09
C LEU A 294 0.09 5.01 15.24
N SER A 295 -0.76 5.48 14.36
CA SER A 295 -2.10 4.92 14.27
C SER A 295 -1.97 3.41 14.10
N PRO A 296 -2.69 2.59 14.91
CA PRO A 296 -2.72 1.17 14.63
C PRO A 296 -3.18 1.01 13.20
N ALA A 297 -2.51 0.15 12.43
CA ALA A 297 -3.07 -0.20 11.14
C ALA A 297 -4.51 -0.58 11.38
N ARG A 298 -5.38 -0.07 10.57
CA ARG A 298 -6.73 -0.57 10.47
C ARG A 298 -6.61 -2.08 10.47
N SER A 299 -7.05 -2.75 11.54
CA SER A 299 -6.95 -4.20 11.64
C SER A 299 -7.66 -4.74 10.41
N LEU A 300 -6.89 -5.40 9.53
CA LEU A 300 -7.46 -5.92 8.29
C LEU A 300 -8.63 -6.82 8.67
N ARG A 301 -9.82 -6.46 8.23
CA ARG A 301 -11.02 -7.23 8.53
C ARG A 301 -10.84 -8.60 7.92
N TRP A 302 -11.15 -9.62 8.69
CA TRP A 302 -11.26 -10.97 8.19
C TRP A 302 -12.74 -11.39 8.15
N MET A 303 -13.10 -12.12 7.12
CA MET A 303 -14.46 -12.60 6.90
C MET A 303 -14.44 -14.10 6.67
N ARG A 304 -15.43 -14.79 7.21
CA ARG A 304 -15.64 -16.19 6.90
C ARG A 304 -16.17 -16.31 5.47
N LEU A 305 -15.74 -17.36 4.78
CA LEU A 305 -16.43 -17.75 3.55
C LEU A 305 -17.83 -18.26 3.90
N ASP A 306 -18.84 -17.74 3.24
CA ASP A 306 -20.19 -18.31 3.30
C ASP A 306 -20.20 -19.73 2.73
N ASN A 307 -21.32 -20.44 2.87
CA ASN A 307 -21.40 -21.83 2.42
C ASN A 307 -21.29 -21.98 0.89
N ALA A 308 -21.75 -20.98 0.12
CA ALA A 308 -21.59 -20.97 -1.32
C ALA A 308 -20.14 -20.69 -1.73
N ALA A 309 -19.51 -19.70 -1.07
CA ALA A 309 -18.13 -19.31 -1.33
C ALA A 309 -17.11 -20.43 -1.02
N LYS A 310 -17.39 -21.32 -0.07
CA LYS A 310 -16.52 -22.48 0.28
C LYS A 310 -16.32 -23.45 -0.89
N ILE A 311 -17.26 -23.53 -1.81
CA ILE A 311 -17.19 -24.42 -2.99
C ILE A 311 -16.00 -24.05 -3.88
N TYR A 312 -15.71 -22.76 -4.04
CA TYR A 312 -14.70 -22.28 -4.99
C TYR A 312 -13.25 -22.66 -4.63
N PRO A 313 -12.78 -22.50 -3.39
CA PRO A 313 -11.47 -23.02 -3.00
C PRO A 313 -11.40 -24.55 -3.00
N ALA A 314 -12.52 -25.24 -2.69
CA ALA A 314 -12.59 -26.71 -2.65
C ALA A 314 -12.57 -27.31 -4.06
N ALA A 315 -13.23 -26.68 -5.04
CA ALA A 315 -13.28 -27.12 -6.44
C ALA A 315 -12.03 -26.77 -7.24
N LYS A 316 -10.93 -26.39 -6.59
CA LYS A 316 -9.67 -26.04 -7.25
C LYS A 316 -9.11 -27.20 -8.05
N ARG A 317 -8.81 -26.96 -9.34
CA ARG A 317 -8.08 -27.88 -10.22
C ARG A 317 -6.91 -27.17 -10.89
N ARG A 318 -5.97 -27.95 -11.46
CA ARG A 318 -4.75 -27.41 -12.09
C ARG A 318 -5.06 -26.41 -13.21
N ASN A 319 -6.14 -26.62 -13.96
CA ASN A 319 -6.49 -25.86 -15.17
C ASN A 319 -7.74 -24.99 -14.99
N TRP A 320 -8.28 -24.87 -13.79
CA TRP A 320 -9.51 -24.15 -13.55
C TRP A 320 -9.46 -23.34 -12.26
N ASN A 321 -9.84 -22.06 -12.34
CA ASN A 321 -9.73 -21.10 -11.27
C ASN A 321 -10.96 -20.18 -11.24
N ASN A 322 -12.09 -20.67 -11.00
CA ASN A 322 -13.34 -19.97 -10.64
C ASN A 322 -13.29 -18.42 -10.72
N PHE A 323 -12.74 -17.87 -11.81
CA PHE A 323 -12.75 -16.43 -12.09
C PHE A 323 -13.81 -16.12 -13.13
N PHE A 324 -14.49 -15.00 -12.95
CA PHE A 324 -15.32 -14.41 -13.99
C PHE A 324 -14.83 -12.99 -14.30
N ARG A 325 -15.20 -12.49 -15.47
CA ARG A 325 -14.73 -11.22 -16.00
C ARG A 325 -15.89 -10.32 -16.37
N LEU A 326 -15.74 -9.05 -16.04
CA LEU A 326 -16.55 -7.94 -16.52
C LEU A 326 -15.63 -6.90 -17.15
N SER A 327 -16.09 -6.24 -18.22
CA SER A 327 -15.30 -5.19 -18.87
C SER A 327 -16.17 -4.04 -19.35
N ALA A 328 -15.57 -2.86 -19.38
CA ALA A 328 -16.14 -1.66 -19.96
C ALA A 328 -15.18 -1.14 -21.04
N THR A 329 -15.74 -0.75 -22.18
CA THR A 329 -14.99 -0.12 -23.27
C THR A 329 -15.42 1.33 -23.34
N LEU A 330 -14.45 2.24 -23.24
CA LEU A 330 -14.66 3.69 -23.32
C LEU A 330 -14.41 4.19 -24.74
N THR A 331 -14.75 5.43 -25.00
CA THR A 331 -14.53 6.07 -26.30
C THR A 331 -13.06 6.47 -26.54
N GLU A 332 -12.31 6.66 -25.45
CA GLU A 332 -10.92 7.08 -25.49
C GLU A 332 -10.01 6.06 -24.80
N PRO A 333 -8.70 6.08 -25.10
CA PRO A 333 -7.72 5.26 -24.38
C PRO A 333 -7.74 5.52 -22.86
N ILE A 334 -7.52 4.46 -22.11
CA ILE A 334 -7.47 4.52 -20.65
C ILE A 334 -6.18 5.19 -20.18
N ASP A 335 -6.33 6.24 -19.38
CA ASP A 335 -5.24 6.85 -18.63
C ASP A 335 -4.99 6.01 -17.37
N VAL A 336 -3.89 5.26 -17.36
CA VAL A 336 -3.60 4.29 -16.29
C VAL A 336 -3.33 4.97 -14.94
N PRO A 337 -2.57 6.06 -14.85
CA PRO A 337 -2.44 6.85 -13.61
C PRO A 337 -3.78 7.29 -13.01
N VAL A 338 -4.67 7.87 -13.83
CA VAL A 338 -6.01 8.28 -13.37
C VAL A 338 -6.86 7.07 -12.95
N LEU A 339 -6.79 5.97 -13.70
CA LEU A 339 -7.49 4.73 -13.32
C LEU A 339 -6.95 4.17 -12.00
N ARG A 340 -5.65 4.32 -11.74
CA ARG A 340 -5.04 3.91 -10.47
C ARG A 340 -5.62 4.70 -9.30
N ALA A 341 -5.66 6.02 -9.41
CA ALA A 341 -6.24 6.88 -8.39
C ALA A 341 -7.75 6.57 -8.17
N ALA A 342 -8.49 6.33 -9.25
CA ALA A 342 -9.89 5.91 -9.17
C ALA A 342 -10.06 4.54 -8.47
N LEU A 343 -9.14 3.60 -8.72
CA LEU A 343 -9.16 2.28 -8.08
C LEU A 343 -8.89 2.40 -6.57
N ASP A 344 -7.97 3.27 -6.16
CA ASP A 344 -7.65 3.52 -4.75
C ASP A 344 -8.87 4.04 -3.97
N VAL A 345 -9.69 4.90 -4.58
CA VAL A 345 -10.97 5.37 -4.01
C VAL A 345 -12.01 4.25 -4.01
N THR A 346 -12.17 3.56 -5.14
CA THR A 346 -13.21 2.53 -5.31
C THR A 346 -13.01 1.37 -4.32
N VAL A 347 -11.79 0.91 -4.11
CA VAL A 347 -11.49 -0.22 -3.21
C VAL A 347 -11.92 0.07 -1.77
N ARG A 348 -11.82 1.32 -1.31
CA ARG A 348 -12.29 1.72 0.04
C ARG A 348 -13.80 1.57 0.19
N ARG A 349 -14.56 1.77 -0.88
CA ARG A 349 -16.04 1.60 -0.88
C ARG A 349 -16.46 0.12 -0.91
N PHE A 350 -15.58 -0.80 -1.34
CA PHE A 350 -15.88 -2.23 -1.46
C PHE A 350 -14.94 -3.11 -0.62
N PRO A 351 -14.92 -2.97 0.71
CA PRO A 351 -14.01 -3.73 1.57
C PRO A 351 -14.27 -5.25 1.55
N SER A 352 -15.50 -5.67 1.22
CA SER A 352 -15.84 -7.10 1.06
C SER A 352 -15.25 -7.75 -0.20
N MET A 353 -14.90 -6.95 -1.22
CA MET A 353 -14.28 -7.41 -2.47
C MET A 353 -12.76 -7.20 -2.47
N ALA A 354 -12.30 -6.18 -1.76
CA ALA A 354 -10.89 -5.85 -1.61
C ALA A 354 -10.19 -6.80 -0.61
N VAL A 355 -10.17 -8.08 -0.96
CA VAL A 355 -9.74 -9.16 -0.07
C VAL A 355 -8.77 -10.12 -0.73
N ARG A 356 -8.10 -10.90 0.10
CA ARG A 356 -7.24 -12.02 -0.29
C ARG A 356 -7.67 -13.30 0.41
N LEU A 357 -7.46 -14.43 -0.24
CA LEU A 357 -7.78 -15.73 0.34
C LEU A 357 -6.64 -16.21 1.25
N ARG A 358 -6.94 -16.48 2.50
CA ARG A 358 -6.01 -17.06 3.48
C ARG A 358 -6.40 -18.47 3.83
N ARG A 359 -5.43 -19.28 4.21
CA ARG A 359 -5.64 -20.63 4.72
C ARG A 359 -5.47 -20.62 6.23
N GLY A 360 -6.54 -20.92 6.95
CA GLY A 360 -6.49 -21.25 8.38
C GLY A 360 -6.08 -22.71 8.61
N VAL A 361 -6.14 -23.16 9.84
CA VAL A 361 -5.79 -24.54 10.21
C VAL A 361 -6.74 -25.55 9.54
N PHE A 362 -8.05 -25.28 9.56
CA PHE A 362 -9.07 -26.19 9.05
C PHE A 362 -9.84 -25.68 7.82
N TRP A 363 -9.87 -24.35 7.59
CA TRP A 363 -10.65 -23.73 6.51
C TRP A 363 -9.96 -22.50 5.90
N TYR A 364 -10.48 -22.04 4.78
CA TYR A 364 -10.11 -20.78 4.17
C TYR A 364 -10.94 -19.63 4.77
N TYR A 365 -10.37 -18.42 4.79
CA TYR A 365 -11.04 -17.18 5.13
C TYR A 365 -10.57 -16.05 4.20
N LEU A 366 -11.37 -14.98 4.12
CA LEU A 366 -11.03 -13.78 3.39
C LEU A 366 -10.44 -12.76 4.36
N GLU A 367 -9.38 -12.11 3.95
CA GLU A 367 -8.71 -11.04 4.69
C GLU A 367 -8.61 -9.82 3.79
N GLU A 368 -9.00 -8.65 4.29
CA GLU A 368 -8.88 -7.37 3.57
C GLU A 368 -7.45 -7.18 3.06
N ILE A 369 -7.28 -6.62 1.87
CA ILE A 369 -5.96 -6.28 1.34
C ILE A 369 -5.55 -4.88 1.84
N PRO A 370 -4.29 -4.67 2.21
CA PRO A 370 -3.81 -3.37 2.70
C PRO A 370 -3.75 -2.31 1.60
N GLN A 371 -3.63 -2.73 0.35
CA GLN A 371 -3.49 -1.85 -0.82
C GLN A 371 -4.21 -2.46 -2.03
N PRO A 372 -4.79 -1.64 -2.93
CA PRO A 372 -5.36 -2.10 -4.18
C PRO A 372 -4.35 -2.87 -5.04
N PRO A 373 -4.80 -3.83 -5.86
CA PRO A 373 -3.91 -4.55 -6.76
C PRO A 373 -3.34 -3.64 -7.85
N GLU A 374 -2.17 -3.98 -8.36
CA GLU A 374 -1.60 -3.28 -9.51
C GLU A 374 -2.48 -3.47 -10.75
N ILE A 375 -2.64 -2.40 -11.54
CA ILE A 375 -3.30 -2.45 -12.84
C ILE A 375 -2.34 -3.10 -13.82
N GLN A 376 -2.79 -4.16 -14.49
CA GLN A 376 -1.98 -4.96 -15.38
C GLN A 376 -2.37 -4.71 -16.85
N PRO A 377 -1.40 -4.67 -17.78
CA PRO A 377 -1.74 -4.72 -19.18
C PRO A 377 -2.32 -6.10 -19.54
N GLU A 378 -3.38 -6.12 -20.33
CA GLU A 378 -3.93 -7.37 -20.86
C GLU A 378 -3.00 -7.92 -21.95
N LYS A 379 -2.37 -9.07 -21.72
CA LYS A 379 -1.33 -9.64 -22.61
C LYS A 379 -1.79 -10.86 -23.40
N SER A 380 -2.90 -11.48 -23.04
CA SER A 380 -3.34 -12.75 -23.61
C SER A 380 -4.86 -12.85 -23.62
N CYS A 381 -5.38 -14.01 -23.94
CA CYS A 381 -6.82 -14.26 -23.95
C CYS A 381 -7.47 -13.90 -22.60
N PRO A 382 -8.74 -13.45 -22.61
CA PRO A 382 -9.53 -13.20 -21.43
C PRO A 382 -9.58 -14.43 -20.50
N LEU A 383 -9.64 -14.19 -19.18
CA LEU A 383 -9.68 -15.25 -18.17
C LEU A 383 -8.48 -16.23 -18.25
N ALA A 384 -7.32 -15.75 -18.70
CA ALA A 384 -6.10 -16.53 -18.64
C ALA A 384 -5.86 -17.07 -17.21
N HIS A 385 -5.27 -18.25 -17.12
CA HIS A 385 -5.07 -18.94 -15.85
C HIS A 385 -4.42 -18.03 -14.79
N VAL A 386 -5.09 -17.91 -13.65
CA VAL A 386 -4.59 -17.17 -12.47
C VAL A 386 -4.01 -18.17 -11.47
N PRO A 387 -2.69 -18.17 -11.23
CA PRO A 387 -2.12 -19.04 -10.21
C PRO A 387 -2.76 -18.79 -8.84
N PHE A 388 -3.07 -19.84 -8.11
CA PHE A 388 -3.72 -19.70 -6.79
C PHE A 388 -2.91 -18.87 -5.78
N GLY A 389 -1.60 -18.76 -5.99
CA GLY A 389 -0.74 -17.84 -5.26
C GLY A 389 -1.12 -16.37 -5.45
N GLN A 390 -1.69 -15.98 -6.59
CA GLN A 390 -2.19 -14.62 -6.80
C GLN A 390 -3.47 -14.36 -6.02
N VAL A 391 -4.39 -15.33 -5.93
CA VAL A 391 -5.62 -15.22 -5.10
C VAL A 391 -5.26 -15.00 -3.62
N ARG A 392 -4.11 -15.51 -3.18
CA ARG A 392 -3.57 -15.27 -1.84
C ARG A 392 -3.01 -13.86 -1.64
N ARG A 393 -2.81 -13.09 -2.71
CA ARG A 393 -2.40 -11.69 -2.66
C ARG A 393 -3.59 -10.76 -2.84
N CYS A 394 -4.45 -11.06 -3.81
CA CYS A 394 -5.68 -10.34 -4.08
C CYS A 394 -6.67 -11.26 -4.81
N ALA A 395 -7.93 -11.23 -4.42
CA ALA A 395 -8.99 -12.05 -5.00
C ALA A 395 -9.61 -11.45 -6.27
N PHE A 396 -9.13 -10.32 -6.75
CA PHE A 396 -9.48 -9.75 -8.05
C PHE A 396 -8.26 -9.14 -8.74
N ARG A 397 -8.38 -8.84 -10.03
CA ARG A 397 -7.36 -8.11 -10.80
C ARG A 397 -8.02 -7.13 -11.75
N VAL A 398 -7.31 -6.03 -12.05
CA VAL A 398 -7.71 -5.00 -13.00
C VAL A 398 -6.78 -5.06 -14.20
N LEU A 399 -7.36 -5.13 -15.39
CA LEU A 399 -6.64 -5.27 -16.66
C LEU A 399 -7.01 -4.13 -17.59
N VAL A 400 -6.06 -3.63 -18.35
CA VAL A 400 -6.27 -2.56 -19.34
C VAL A 400 -5.75 -2.99 -20.71
N TYR A 401 -6.57 -2.72 -21.74
CA TYR A 401 -6.19 -2.85 -23.14
C TYR A 401 -6.78 -1.69 -23.95
N HIS A 402 -5.93 -0.79 -24.44
CA HIS A 402 -6.34 0.44 -25.13
C HIS A 402 -7.42 1.23 -24.37
N ASN A 403 -8.63 1.19 -24.86
CA ASN A 403 -9.79 1.90 -24.29
C ASN A 403 -10.71 0.99 -23.43
N ARG A 404 -10.29 -0.24 -23.15
CA ARG A 404 -11.04 -1.19 -22.35
C ARG A 404 -10.40 -1.39 -20.97
N VAL A 405 -11.21 -1.27 -19.93
CA VAL A 405 -10.90 -1.71 -18.57
C VAL A 405 -11.68 -3.00 -18.28
N ALA A 406 -11.01 -3.99 -17.71
CA ALA A 406 -11.64 -5.25 -17.31
C ALA A 406 -11.29 -5.56 -15.86
N VAL A 407 -12.24 -6.13 -15.14
CA VAL A 407 -12.04 -6.62 -13.77
C VAL A 407 -12.37 -8.11 -13.77
N GLU A 408 -11.49 -8.90 -13.22
CA GLU A 408 -11.67 -10.35 -13.06
C GLU A 408 -11.68 -10.68 -11.58
N PHE A 409 -12.77 -11.30 -11.11
CA PHE A 409 -13.00 -11.65 -9.72
C PHE A 409 -12.91 -13.14 -9.48
N PHE A 410 -12.27 -13.55 -8.40
CA PHE A 410 -12.42 -14.88 -7.85
C PHE A 410 -13.85 -15.02 -7.30
N HIS A 411 -14.61 -15.97 -7.81
CA HIS A 411 -16.07 -16.04 -7.61
C HIS A 411 -16.51 -16.24 -6.14
N ALA A 412 -15.56 -16.53 -5.24
CA ALA A 412 -15.84 -16.59 -3.80
C ALA A 412 -16.09 -15.22 -3.15
N VAL A 413 -15.76 -14.11 -3.83
CA VAL A 413 -15.88 -12.76 -3.22
C VAL A 413 -17.11 -11.99 -3.70
N THR A 414 -17.62 -12.31 -4.88
CA THR A 414 -18.80 -11.64 -5.43
C THR A 414 -19.40 -12.46 -6.60
N ASP A 415 -20.65 -12.16 -6.93
CA ASP A 415 -21.33 -12.62 -8.13
C ASP A 415 -21.24 -11.60 -9.27
N GLY A 416 -21.90 -11.92 -10.41
CA GLY A 416 -21.94 -11.02 -11.56
C GLY A 416 -22.56 -9.66 -11.28
N THR A 417 -23.54 -9.58 -10.39
CA THR A 417 -24.23 -8.33 -10.02
C THR A 417 -23.32 -7.43 -9.19
N GLY A 418 -22.72 -7.96 -8.15
CA GLY A 418 -21.77 -7.23 -7.31
C GLY A 418 -20.54 -6.77 -8.08
N GLY A 419 -19.97 -7.66 -8.93
CA GLY A 419 -18.87 -7.31 -9.81
C GLY A 419 -19.22 -6.19 -10.80
N LEU A 420 -20.45 -6.16 -11.31
CA LEU A 420 -20.92 -5.10 -12.21
C LEU A 420 -21.06 -3.76 -11.49
N ILE A 421 -21.56 -3.75 -10.26
CA ILE A 421 -21.63 -2.56 -9.42
C ILE A 421 -20.22 -2.01 -9.16
N PHE A 422 -19.26 -2.88 -8.83
CA PHE A 422 -17.87 -2.49 -8.66
C PHE A 422 -17.29 -1.85 -9.93
N LEU A 423 -17.44 -2.50 -11.10
CA LEU A 423 -16.94 -1.98 -12.37
C LEU A 423 -17.56 -0.65 -12.74
N LYS A 424 -18.88 -0.48 -12.56
CA LYS A 424 -19.56 0.78 -12.82
C LYS A 424 -19.07 1.90 -11.90
N THR A 425 -18.87 1.62 -10.62
CA THR A 425 -18.36 2.59 -9.65
C THR A 425 -16.92 2.99 -9.98
N LEU A 426 -16.05 2.02 -10.36
CA LEU A 426 -14.68 2.28 -10.78
C LEU A 426 -14.63 3.18 -12.04
N VAL A 427 -15.46 2.88 -13.03
CA VAL A 427 -15.52 3.69 -14.27
C VAL A 427 -16.09 5.07 -13.99
N ALA A 428 -17.11 5.17 -13.14
CA ALA A 428 -17.67 6.47 -12.74
C ALA A 428 -16.62 7.34 -12.04
N GLU A 429 -15.89 6.78 -11.08
CA GLU A 429 -14.81 7.48 -10.38
C GLU A 429 -13.68 7.89 -11.34
N TYR A 430 -13.29 7.01 -12.27
CA TYR A 430 -12.32 7.33 -13.32
C TYR A 430 -12.76 8.54 -14.15
N LEU A 431 -14.03 8.57 -14.59
CA LEU A 431 -14.56 9.68 -15.38
C LEU A 431 -14.63 10.98 -14.55
N CYS A 432 -15.00 10.90 -13.28
CA CYS A 432 -14.99 12.04 -12.37
C CYS A 432 -13.57 12.64 -12.26
N GLN A 433 -12.55 11.81 -12.06
CA GLN A 433 -11.17 12.29 -11.90
C GLN A 433 -10.55 12.77 -13.20
N LYS A 434 -10.85 12.09 -14.33
CA LYS A 434 -10.29 12.47 -15.63
C LYS A 434 -10.86 13.76 -16.19
N TYR A 435 -12.15 13.98 -16.02
CA TYR A 435 -12.86 15.08 -16.67
C TYR A 435 -13.42 16.13 -15.70
N GLY A 436 -13.25 15.96 -14.38
CA GLY A 436 -13.78 16.88 -13.38
C GLY A 436 -15.32 16.91 -13.33
N ILE A 437 -15.97 15.83 -13.79
CA ILE A 437 -17.45 15.72 -13.82
C ILE A 437 -17.98 15.00 -12.58
N THR A 438 -19.25 15.21 -12.28
CA THR A 438 -19.94 14.44 -11.23
C THR A 438 -20.82 13.38 -11.87
N VAL A 439 -20.61 12.12 -11.53
CA VAL A 439 -21.47 11.00 -11.91
C VAL A 439 -22.39 10.68 -10.75
N PRO A 440 -23.73 10.67 -10.94
CA PRO A 440 -24.67 10.39 -9.86
C PRO A 440 -24.52 8.97 -9.30
N ALA A 441 -24.68 8.83 -7.97
CA ALA A 441 -24.69 7.54 -7.29
C ALA A 441 -26.06 6.85 -7.47
N GLU A 442 -26.33 6.36 -8.67
CA GLU A 442 -27.58 5.68 -9.03
C GLU A 442 -27.33 4.54 -10.03
N LYS A 443 -28.33 3.70 -10.27
CA LYS A 443 -28.29 2.61 -11.27
C LYS A 443 -27.08 1.67 -11.15
N GLY A 444 -26.64 1.41 -9.91
CA GLY A 444 -25.53 0.52 -9.61
C GLY A 444 -24.16 1.23 -9.62
N VAL A 445 -24.11 2.54 -9.55
CA VAL A 445 -22.95 3.33 -9.16
C VAL A 445 -23.11 3.69 -7.68
N LEU A 446 -22.13 3.38 -6.84
CA LEU A 446 -22.12 3.73 -5.42
C LEU A 446 -21.38 5.04 -5.17
N GLY A 447 -21.83 5.79 -4.16
CA GLY A 447 -21.19 7.04 -3.76
C GLY A 447 -19.83 6.77 -3.12
N ARG A 448 -18.78 7.47 -3.57
CA ARG A 448 -17.39 7.28 -3.10
C ARG A 448 -17.18 7.59 -1.62
N LEU A 449 -18.02 8.47 -1.05
CA LEU A 449 -17.97 8.89 0.36
C LEU A 449 -18.97 8.13 1.23
N GLU A 450 -19.76 7.24 0.64
CA GLU A 450 -20.77 6.46 1.35
C GLU A 450 -20.12 5.27 2.03
N GLU A 451 -20.31 5.15 3.34
CA GLU A 451 -19.83 4.00 4.12
C GLU A 451 -20.60 2.74 3.72
N PRO A 452 -19.91 1.59 3.60
CA PRO A 452 -20.59 0.32 3.35
C PRO A 452 -21.60 0.00 4.42
N SER A 453 -22.83 -0.36 4.03
CA SER A 453 -23.84 -0.78 5.00
C SER A 453 -23.46 -2.12 5.65
N PRO A 454 -23.89 -2.38 6.89
CA PRO A 454 -23.63 -3.67 7.55
C PRO A 454 -24.06 -4.89 6.72
N GLN A 455 -25.17 -4.76 5.96
CA GLN A 455 -25.68 -5.81 5.10
C GLN A 455 -24.74 -6.17 3.92
N GLU A 456 -23.91 -5.24 3.48
CA GLU A 456 -22.89 -5.50 2.45
C GLU A 456 -21.72 -6.33 2.96
N LEU A 457 -21.59 -6.46 4.28
CA LEU A 457 -20.48 -7.12 4.97
C LEU A 457 -20.90 -8.40 5.71
N GLU A 458 -22.20 -8.68 5.82
CA GLU A 458 -22.71 -9.86 6.55
C GLU A 458 -22.82 -11.11 5.65
N ASP A 459 -22.67 -12.29 6.27
CA ASP A 459 -23.07 -13.57 5.67
C ASP A 459 -24.58 -13.73 5.74
N SER A 460 -25.29 -13.31 4.70
CA SER A 460 -26.73 -13.39 4.62
C SER A 460 -27.25 -14.80 4.32
N PHE A 461 -26.38 -15.76 3.98
CA PHE A 461 -26.80 -17.12 3.64
C PHE A 461 -27.57 -17.80 4.78
N LEU A 462 -27.07 -17.71 6.01
CA LEU A 462 -27.70 -18.30 7.19
C LEU A 462 -29.05 -17.63 7.54
N ARG A 463 -29.23 -16.38 7.20
CA ARG A 463 -30.46 -15.61 7.46
C ARG A 463 -31.62 -16.06 6.57
N TYR A 464 -31.31 -16.52 5.37
CA TYR A 464 -32.29 -16.91 4.36
C TYR A 464 -32.27 -18.43 4.08
N ALA A 465 -31.41 -19.19 4.75
CA ALA A 465 -31.41 -20.65 4.67
C ALA A 465 -32.63 -21.21 5.40
N GLY A 466 -33.57 -21.76 4.65
CA GLY A 466 -34.66 -22.56 5.20
C GLY A 466 -34.21 -24.00 5.47
N ASP A 467 -35.05 -24.79 6.14
CA ASP A 467 -34.84 -26.23 6.31
C ASP A 467 -34.82 -26.92 4.96
N VAL A 468 -33.64 -27.32 4.49
CA VAL A 468 -33.48 -28.06 3.23
C VAL A 468 -33.57 -29.54 3.55
N ALA A 469 -34.65 -30.17 3.12
CA ALA A 469 -34.77 -31.64 3.15
C ALA A 469 -33.65 -32.31 2.33
N ALA A 470 -33.23 -33.47 2.83
CA ALA A 470 -32.08 -34.29 2.42
C ALA A 470 -31.81 -34.42 0.92
N SER A 471 -30.54 -34.62 0.61
CA SER A 471 -29.86 -34.98 -0.65
C SER A 471 -30.74 -35.24 -1.86
N ARG A 472 -30.71 -34.32 -2.82
CA ARG A 472 -31.16 -34.61 -4.19
C ARG A 472 -30.08 -35.45 -4.90
N ALA A 473 -30.39 -36.68 -5.23
CA ALA A 473 -29.61 -37.42 -6.21
C ALA A 473 -29.77 -36.71 -7.57
N GLU A 474 -28.74 -36.02 -8.02
CA GLU A 474 -28.73 -35.39 -9.34
C GLU A 474 -28.34 -36.46 -10.39
N SER A 475 -29.02 -36.47 -11.53
CA SER A 475 -28.63 -37.29 -12.69
C SER A 475 -27.29 -36.81 -13.26
N THR A 476 -26.55 -37.74 -13.87
CA THR A 476 -25.28 -37.41 -14.53
C THR A 476 -25.48 -36.31 -15.59
N ALA A 477 -24.67 -35.27 -15.52
CA ALA A 477 -24.74 -34.16 -16.48
C ALA A 477 -24.35 -34.62 -17.89
N TYR A 478 -24.99 -34.04 -18.90
CA TYR A 478 -24.63 -34.28 -20.30
C TYR A 478 -23.26 -33.68 -20.61
N HIS A 479 -22.37 -34.47 -21.20
CA HIS A 479 -21.03 -34.07 -21.59
C HIS A 479 -20.95 -33.83 -23.09
N LEU A 480 -20.44 -32.68 -23.50
CA LEU A 480 -20.10 -32.40 -24.88
C LEU A 480 -18.79 -33.13 -25.24
N SER A 481 -18.83 -33.89 -26.36
CA SER A 481 -17.63 -34.48 -26.95
C SER A 481 -16.90 -33.43 -27.81
N GLY A 482 -15.59 -33.50 -27.89
CA GLY A 482 -14.77 -32.61 -28.73
C GLY A 482 -13.28 -32.72 -28.39
N THR A 483 -12.44 -32.10 -29.21
CA THR A 483 -11.01 -32.00 -28.96
C THR A 483 -10.75 -30.85 -27.98
N PRO A 484 -10.19 -31.13 -26.80
CA PRO A 484 -9.88 -30.07 -25.86
C PRO A 484 -8.77 -29.16 -26.39
N GLU A 485 -8.88 -27.85 -26.14
CA GLU A 485 -7.83 -26.90 -26.40
C GLU A 485 -6.62 -27.14 -25.47
N LYS A 486 -5.47 -26.63 -25.88
CA LYS A 486 -4.25 -26.69 -25.05
C LYS A 486 -4.51 -26.13 -23.67
N ASP A 487 -3.85 -26.68 -22.64
CA ASP A 487 -3.96 -26.27 -21.25
C ASP A 487 -3.84 -24.74 -21.09
N GLY A 488 -4.86 -24.15 -20.48
CA GLY A 488 -4.91 -22.72 -20.20
C GLY A 488 -5.43 -21.82 -21.31
N TYR A 489 -5.73 -22.37 -22.50
CA TYR A 489 -6.36 -21.63 -23.59
C TYR A 489 -7.89 -21.74 -23.51
N LYS A 490 -8.57 -20.61 -23.70
CA LYS A 490 -10.04 -20.52 -23.74
C LYS A 490 -10.46 -19.85 -25.04
N ASN A 491 -11.28 -20.50 -25.84
CA ASN A 491 -11.92 -19.91 -27.00
C ASN A 491 -13.11 -19.06 -26.54
N LEU A 492 -13.09 -17.79 -26.88
CA LEU A 492 -14.18 -16.86 -26.61
C LEU A 492 -14.89 -16.51 -27.90
N VAL A 493 -16.17 -16.83 -27.98
CA VAL A 493 -17.04 -16.40 -29.08
C VAL A 493 -17.97 -15.32 -28.56
N THR A 494 -17.90 -14.14 -29.18
CA THR A 494 -18.79 -13.02 -28.87
C THR A 494 -19.81 -12.84 -29.98
N MET A 495 -21.08 -12.79 -29.61
CA MET A 495 -22.17 -12.54 -30.50
C MET A 495 -23.05 -11.39 -29.99
N MET A 496 -23.36 -10.44 -30.84
CA MET A 496 -24.28 -9.34 -30.53
C MET A 496 -25.65 -9.62 -31.16
N VAL A 497 -26.71 -9.56 -30.35
CA VAL A 497 -28.09 -9.82 -30.80
C VAL A 497 -28.98 -8.64 -30.37
N PRO A 498 -29.86 -8.11 -31.23
CA PRO A 498 -30.79 -7.04 -30.85
C PRO A 498 -31.72 -7.50 -29.72
N VAL A 499 -31.67 -6.81 -28.57
CA VAL A 499 -32.46 -7.17 -27.38
C VAL A 499 -33.95 -7.26 -27.67
N ASP A 500 -34.48 -6.33 -28.47
CA ASP A 500 -35.93 -6.31 -28.78
C ASP A 500 -36.37 -7.55 -29.57
N ARG A 501 -35.53 -8.05 -30.48
CA ARG A 501 -35.81 -9.31 -31.20
C ARG A 501 -35.82 -10.52 -30.25
N VAL A 502 -34.87 -10.56 -29.30
CA VAL A 502 -34.81 -11.62 -28.29
C VAL A 502 -36.05 -11.58 -27.40
N ARG A 503 -36.44 -10.38 -26.93
CA ARG A 503 -37.66 -10.19 -26.12
C ARG A 503 -38.92 -10.56 -26.84
N VAL A 504 -39.04 -10.20 -28.11
CA VAL A 504 -40.20 -10.62 -28.95
C VAL A 504 -40.24 -12.12 -29.07
N CYS A 505 -39.11 -12.76 -29.33
CA CYS A 505 -39.01 -14.22 -29.44
C CYS A 505 -39.39 -14.89 -28.10
N ALA A 506 -38.85 -14.43 -26.96
CA ALA A 506 -39.17 -14.97 -25.65
C ALA A 506 -40.69 -14.88 -25.34
N ARG A 507 -41.30 -13.73 -25.64
CA ARG A 507 -42.76 -13.52 -25.46
C ARG A 507 -43.57 -14.46 -26.36
N LYS A 508 -43.12 -14.70 -27.60
CA LYS A 508 -43.81 -15.61 -28.51
C LYS A 508 -43.90 -17.05 -27.95
N TYR A 509 -42.90 -17.47 -27.20
CA TYR A 509 -42.85 -18.78 -26.56
C TYR A 509 -43.36 -18.79 -25.12
N GLY A 510 -43.77 -17.65 -24.57
CA GLY A 510 -44.23 -17.54 -23.18
C GLY A 510 -43.15 -17.83 -22.15
N VAL A 511 -41.87 -17.55 -22.48
CA VAL A 511 -40.72 -17.87 -21.64
C VAL A 511 -39.88 -16.61 -21.33
N SER A 512 -39.05 -16.69 -20.31
CA SER A 512 -38.05 -15.64 -20.03
C SER A 512 -36.93 -15.67 -21.10
N VAL A 513 -36.19 -14.55 -21.21
CA VAL A 513 -35.02 -14.50 -22.11
C VAL A 513 -33.99 -15.56 -21.74
N THR A 514 -33.80 -15.84 -20.46
CA THR A 514 -32.89 -16.87 -19.97
C THR A 514 -33.30 -18.26 -20.43
N GLU A 515 -34.57 -18.61 -20.27
CA GLU A 515 -35.11 -19.90 -20.72
C GLU A 515 -34.99 -20.07 -22.23
N LEU A 516 -35.25 -19.00 -22.99
CA LEU A 516 -35.09 -19.02 -24.46
C LEU A 516 -33.64 -19.33 -24.86
N LEU A 517 -32.67 -18.66 -24.21
CA LEU A 517 -31.25 -18.86 -24.50
C LEU A 517 -30.76 -20.24 -24.03
N CYS A 518 -31.21 -20.74 -22.89
CA CYS A 518 -30.92 -22.10 -22.44
C CYS A 518 -31.48 -23.15 -23.40
N ALA A 519 -32.73 -22.97 -23.85
CA ALA A 519 -33.34 -23.86 -24.80
C ALA A 519 -32.58 -23.89 -26.16
N ALA A 520 -32.16 -22.70 -26.64
CA ALA A 520 -31.37 -22.60 -27.85
C ALA A 520 -30.00 -23.30 -27.71
N MET A 521 -29.32 -23.14 -26.57
CA MET A 521 -28.09 -23.87 -26.28
C MET A 521 -28.29 -25.37 -26.21
N MET A 522 -29.33 -25.85 -25.52
CA MET A 522 -29.67 -27.28 -25.46
C MET A 522 -29.94 -27.84 -26.84
N GLN A 523 -30.63 -27.10 -27.70
CA GLN A 523 -30.91 -27.53 -29.08
C GLN A 523 -29.64 -27.57 -29.92
N ALA A 524 -28.76 -26.59 -29.79
CA ALA A 524 -27.48 -26.53 -30.51
C ALA A 524 -26.50 -27.64 -30.11
N THR A 525 -26.60 -28.11 -28.87
CA THR A 525 -25.72 -29.14 -28.30
C THR A 525 -26.30 -30.55 -28.40
N ARG A 526 -27.51 -30.75 -28.96
CA ARG A 526 -28.05 -32.08 -29.22
C ARG A 526 -27.19 -32.83 -30.22
N PRO A 527 -26.89 -34.13 -29.98
CA PRO A 527 -26.27 -34.98 -30.99
C PRO A 527 -27.11 -34.97 -32.24
N LYS A 528 -26.50 -34.80 -33.40
CA LYS A 528 -27.21 -34.98 -34.69
C LYS A 528 -27.65 -36.42 -34.79
N ALA A 529 -28.92 -36.66 -35.04
CA ALA A 529 -29.44 -37.98 -35.27
C ALA A 529 -28.71 -38.60 -36.48
N GLY A 530 -27.87 -39.59 -36.26
CA GLY A 530 -27.07 -40.25 -37.28
C GLY A 530 -25.59 -40.49 -36.95
N GLU A 531 -25.02 -39.79 -35.98
CA GLU A 531 -23.69 -40.15 -35.49
C GLU A 531 -23.84 -41.20 -34.37
N GLY A 532 -23.65 -42.48 -34.76
CA GLY A 532 -23.85 -43.63 -33.90
C GLY A 532 -23.03 -43.55 -32.61
N ALA A 533 -23.73 -43.60 -31.51
CA ALA A 533 -23.12 -43.88 -30.22
C ALA A 533 -22.68 -45.36 -30.24
N ALA A 534 -21.41 -45.63 -30.49
CA ALA A 534 -20.82 -46.88 -30.10
C ALA A 534 -20.96 -46.99 -28.57
N ALA A 535 -21.67 -48.04 -28.12
CA ALA A 535 -21.75 -48.41 -26.73
C ALA A 535 -20.33 -48.73 -26.22
N GLY A 536 -19.69 -47.77 -25.60
CA GLY A 536 -18.44 -47.94 -24.88
C GLY A 536 -18.75 -48.22 -23.42
N GLU A 537 -18.01 -49.14 -22.83
CA GLU A 537 -18.03 -49.53 -21.42
C GLU A 537 -18.12 -48.37 -20.44
N PRO A 538 -18.64 -48.54 -19.21
CA PRO A 538 -18.72 -47.49 -18.23
C PRO A 538 -17.30 -47.09 -17.85
N ALA A 539 -16.86 -45.97 -18.38
CA ALA A 539 -15.62 -45.34 -17.94
C ALA A 539 -15.74 -44.92 -16.47
N ASP A 540 -14.64 -45.05 -15.76
CA ASP A 540 -14.47 -44.56 -14.39
C ASP A 540 -15.12 -43.19 -14.18
N PRO A 541 -15.55 -42.83 -12.96
CA PRO A 541 -16.30 -41.59 -12.70
C PRO A 541 -15.47 -40.41 -13.13
N VAL A 542 -15.72 -39.93 -14.34
CA VAL A 542 -15.11 -38.74 -14.90
C VAL A 542 -15.55 -37.54 -14.05
N PRO A 543 -14.63 -36.68 -13.67
CA PRO A 543 -14.97 -35.49 -12.92
C PRO A 543 -16.01 -34.64 -13.65
N GLN A 544 -16.99 -34.13 -12.90
CA GLN A 544 -18.10 -33.33 -13.44
C GLN A 544 -17.63 -32.25 -14.42
N PRO A 545 -18.33 -32.04 -15.54
CA PRO A 545 -17.98 -30.98 -16.48
C PRO A 545 -18.17 -29.63 -15.83
N GLN A 546 -17.29 -28.76 -16.21
CA GLN A 546 -17.35 -27.37 -15.78
C GLN A 546 -18.41 -26.64 -16.60
N PRO A 547 -19.22 -25.77 -15.98
CA PRO A 547 -20.15 -24.95 -16.73
C PRO A 547 -19.37 -24.07 -17.73
N ALA A 548 -19.81 -24.04 -18.97
CA ALA A 548 -19.30 -23.08 -19.94
C ALA A 548 -19.65 -21.67 -19.46
N GLU A 549 -18.66 -20.88 -19.20
CA GLU A 549 -18.86 -19.48 -18.82
C GLU A 549 -19.33 -18.70 -20.06
N LEU A 550 -20.56 -18.21 -20.02
CA LEU A 550 -21.10 -17.30 -21.00
C LEU A 550 -20.75 -15.87 -20.62
N CYS A 551 -19.84 -15.24 -21.34
CA CYS A 551 -19.44 -13.85 -21.09
C CYS A 551 -20.31 -12.89 -21.90
N LEU A 552 -20.85 -11.91 -21.24
CA LEU A 552 -21.78 -10.95 -21.78
C LEU A 552 -21.25 -9.51 -21.58
N VAL A 553 -21.15 -8.66 -22.64
CA VAL A 553 -20.63 -7.28 -22.62
C VAL A 553 -21.75 -6.25 -22.85
N TYR A 554 -21.90 -5.21 -22.03
CA TYR A 554 -22.86 -4.13 -22.19
C TYR A 554 -22.20 -2.88 -22.79
N HIS A 555 -22.76 -2.31 -23.85
CA HIS A 555 -22.34 -1.02 -24.41
C HIS A 555 -23.41 0.06 -24.16
N PRO A 556 -23.16 1.03 -23.28
CA PRO A 556 -23.98 2.21 -23.16
C PRO A 556 -23.42 3.32 -24.06
N GLY A 557 -24.06 3.65 -25.15
CA GLY A 557 -23.68 4.86 -25.88
C GLY A 557 -23.85 4.90 -27.37
N ASP A 558 -24.21 3.82 -28.01
CA ASP A 558 -24.54 3.86 -29.42
C ASP A 558 -26.03 4.24 -29.61
N ARG A 559 -26.29 5.37 -30.28
CA ARG A 559 -27.63 5.81 -30.67
C ARG A 559 -28.27 4.94 -31.76
N SER A 560 -27.61 3.83 -32.15
CA SER A 560 -28.18 2.84 -33.02
C SER A 560 -29.16 1.92 -32.26
N PRO A 561 -30.20 1.36 -32.91
CA PRO A 561 -31.27 0.60 -32.26
C PRO A 561 -30.84 -0.77 -31.69
N HIS A 562 -29.57 -1.02 -31.47
CA HIS A 562 -29.02 -2.29 -31.04
C HIS A 562 -28.52 -2.25 -29.60
N ARG A 563 -29.36 -2.60 -28.63
CA ARG A 563 -28.97 -2.86 -27.24
C ARG A 563 -28.61 -4.33 -27.09
N GLY A 564 -27.36 -4.63 -26.73
CA GLY A 564 -26.89 -6.00 -26.42
C GLY A 564 -27.19 -6.39 -24.97
N LEU A 565 -27.55 -7.63 -24.73
CA LEU A 565 -27.81 -8.23 -23.41
C LEU A 565 -26.85 -9.38 -23.15
N TYR A 566 -26.47 -9.56 -21.90
CA TYR A 566 -25.41 -10.48 -21.48
C TYR A 566 -25.78 -11.20 -20.18
N LEU A 567 -25.64 -12.50 -20.10
CA LEU A 567 -26.17 -13.36 -19.05
C LEU A 567 -25.10 -14.24 -18.41
N PHE A 568 -25.05 -14.18 -17.09
CA PHE A 568 -24.44 -15.22 -16.27
C PHE A 568 -25.50 -15.86 -15.40
N ARG A 569 -25.57 -17.17 -15.36
CA ARG A 569 -26.32 -17.87 -14.31
C ARG A 569 -25.76 -19.28 -14.08
N ASP A 570 -25.62 -19.62 -12.83
CA ASP A 570 -25.45 -20.97 -12.36
C ASP A 570 -26.76 -21.74 -12.63
N LEU A 571 -26.69 -22.80 -13.42
CA LEU A 571 -27.83 -23.62 -13.86
C LEU A 571 -28.53 -24.40 -12.72
N ARG A 572 -28.31 -24.08 -11.46
CA ARG A 572 -28.79 -24.85 -10.31
C ARG A 572 -29.99 -24.28 -9.55
N ARG A 573 -30.74 -23.31 -10.08
CA ARG A 573 -32.01 -22.89 -9.46
C ARG A 573 -33.18 -23.12 -10.40
N ARG A 574 -33.83 -24.27 -10.24
CA ARG A 574 -35.24 -24.41 -10.63
C ARG A 574 -36.09 -23.71 -9.56
N ALA A 575 -36.95 -22.83 -9.98
CA ALA A 575 -38.03 -22.36 -9.13
C ALA A 575 -38.90 -23.58 -8.71
N PRO A 576 -39.46 -23.59 -7.51
CA PRO A 576 -40.44 -24.61 -7.14
C PRO A 576 -41.68 -24.49 -8.05
N PRO A 577 -42.34 -25.58 -8.34
CA PRO A 577 -43.61 -25.53 -9.08
C PRO A 577 -44.62 -24.78 -8.23
N ASP A 578 -45.37 -23.87 -8.88
CA ASP A 578 -46.52 -23.22 -8.29
C ASP A 578 -47.49 -24.30 -7.80
N GLY A 579 -47.82 -24.24 -6.52
CA GLY A 579 -48.88 -25.07 -5.94
C GLY A 579 -50.23 -24.67 -6.51
N PRO A 580 -51.21 -25.59 -6.51
CA PRO A 580 -52.55 -25.32 -7.06
C PRO A 580 -53.25 -24.26 -6.21
N GLY A 581 -53.86 -23.30 -6.90
CA GLY A 581 -54.72 -22.28 -6.27
C GLY A 581 -55.95 -22.89 -5.59
N GLU A 582 -56.27 -22.34 -4.49
CA GLU A 582 -57.62 -21.97 -4.06
C GLU A 582 -57.55 -20.60 -3.38
#